data_1fbab202175c5e586bfaac41bcfb32e9
#
_entry.id   1fbab202175c5e586bfaac41bcfb32e9
#
_cell.length_a   1.000
_cell.length_b   1.000
_cell.length_c   1.000
_cell.angle_alpha   90.00
_cell.angle_beta   90.00
_cell.angle_gamma   90.00
#
_symmetry.space_group_name_H-M   'P 1'
#
loop_
_entity.id
_entity.type
_entity.pdbx_description
1 polymer ?
#
loop_
_entity_poly.entity_id
_entity_poly.type
_entity_poly.pdbx_seq_one_letter_code
_entity_poly.pdbx_strand_id
1 'polypeptide(L)'
;YDQLKKLIALNLVVELDVEGKAYFAAGDIKHLDALLGDRIDRLEQSRQFLLEALPGIEAGLDTVTPKIRFFEGEDGMKQLMKDLMWHDGVVVEATWNDVEIKKIYDSAFLRWWNERRVTRKIKITWLCSKGTKKTDTPDFYNQSLDTIVSTENIKQPLMTRLVYANKVACISSQKEAFGFIVESAEFKKLQSLI
;
A
#
# COMPACT_ATOMS: atom_id res chain seq x y z
N TYR A 1 -11.96 -31.10 17.99
CA TYR A 1 -13.31 -30.80 18.57
C TYR A 1 -13.54 -29.30 18.76
N ASP A 2 -12.54 -28.54 19.23
CA ASP A 2 -12.73 -27.09 19.49
C ASP A 2 -12.97 -26.25 18.23
N GLN A 3 -12.37 -26.61 17.12
CA GLN A 3 -12.61 -25.94 15.82
C GLN A 3 -14.03 -26.21 15.33
N LEU A 4 -14.54 -27.43 15.52
CA LEU A 4 -15.88 -27.82 15.12
C LEU A 4 -16.94 -27.06 15.94
N LYS A 5 -16.75 -26.91 17.25
CA LYS A 5 -17.60 -26.10 18.11
C LYS A 5 -17.63 -24.63 17.69
N LYS A 6 -16.48 -24.07 17.27
CA LYS A 6 -16.42 -22.70 16.75
C LYS A 6 -17.22 -22.55 15.45
N LEU A 7 -17.13 -23.53 14.54
CA LEU A 7 -17.89 -23.51 13.29
C LEU A 7 -19.41 -23.66 13.54
N ILE A 8 -19.80 -24.47 14.50
CA ILE A 8 -21.20 -24.60 14.92
C ILE A 8 -21.71 -23.28 15.51
N ALA A 9 -20.93 -22.65 16.40
CA ALA A 9 -21.27 -21.35 16.98
C ALA A 9 -21.41 -20.22 15.95
N LEU A 10 -20.75 -20.36 14.80
CA LEU A 10 -20.86 -19.45 13.66
C LEU A 10 -21.94 -19.88 12.63
N ASN A 11 -22.74 -20.91 12.93
CA ASN A 11 -23.74 -21.50 12.02
C ASN A 11 -23.16 -21.97 10.66
N LEU A 12 -21.86 -22.22 10.60
CA LEU A 12 -21.18 -22.75 9.39
C LEU A 12 -21.22 -24.27 9.32
N VAL A 13 -21.49 -24.92 10.45
CA VAL A 13 -21.68 -26.36 10.57
C VAL A 13 -22.93 -26.62 11.39
N VAL A 14 -23.71 -27.58 10.96
CA VAL A 14 -24.91 -28.07 11.68
C VAL A 14 -24.61 -29.46 12.22
N GLU A 15 -24.90 -29.67 13.50
CA GLU A 15 -24.85 -30.99 14.13
C GLU A 15 -26.21 -31.70 13.94
N LEU A 16 -26.18 -32.91 13.42
CA LEU A 16 -27.33 -33.75 13.17
C LEU A 16 -27.19 -35.01 14.04
N ASP A 17 -28.23 -35.35 14.79
CA ASP A 17 -28.33 -36.64 15.49
C ASP A 17 -29.11 -37.62 14.60
N VAL A 18 -28.45 -38.69 14.22
CA VAL A 18 -29.09 -39.79 13.48
C VAL A 18 -28.80 -41.08 14.21
N GLU A 19 -29.85 -41.67 14.75
CA GLU A 19 -29.81 -42.94 15.53
C GLU A 19 -28.82 -42.90 16.72
N GLY A 20 -28.75 -41.77 17.44
CA GLY A 20 -27.85 -41.60 18.58
C GLY A 20 -26.39 -41.36 18.22
N LYS A 21 -26.08 -41.05 16.94
CA LYS A 21 -24.75 -40.68 16.47
C LYS A 21 -24.77 -39.24 15.95
N ALA A 22 -23.79 -38.47 16.40
CA ALA A 22 -23.61 -37.09 15.94
C ALA A 22 -22.94 -37.06 14.52
N TYR A 23 -23.62 -36.45 13.58
CA TYR A 23 -23.13 -36.15 12.25
C TYR A 23 -23.00 -34.63 12.08
N PHE A 24 -22.04 -34.21 11.27
CA PHE A 24 -21.80 -32.80 11.01
C PHE A 24 -21.95 -32.52 9.52
N ALA A 25 -22.75 -31.53 9.18
CA ALA A 25 -22.97 -31.09 7.82
C ALA A 25 -22.58 -29.63 7.65
N ALA A 26 -22.18 -29.24 6.45
CA ALA A 26 -21.95 -27.84 6.12
C ALA A 26 -23.27 -27.07 6.23
N GLY A 27 -23.23 -25.91 6.89
CA GLY A 27 -24.34 -24.96 6.92
C GLY A 27 -24.53 -24.23 5.59
N ASP A 28 -25.51 -23.31 5.54
CA ASP A 28 -25.74 -22.51 4.33
C ASP A 28 -24.56 -21.52 4.13
N ILE A 29 -24.02 -21.53 2.91
CA ILE A 29 -22.91 -20.65 2.50
C ILE A 29 -23.26 -19.16 2.63
N LYS A 30 -24.56 -18.80 2.63
CA LYS A 30 -25.05 -17.44 2.88
C LYS A 30 -24.68 -16.93 4.28
N HIS A 31 -24.54 -17.83 5.26
CA HIS A 31 -24.09 -17.45 6.60
C HIS A 31 -22.62 -16.98 6.58
N LEU A 32 -21.79 -17.56 5.72
CA LEU A 32 -20.40 -17.09 5.55
C LEU A 32 -20.36 -15.69 4.96
N ASP A 33 -21.17 -15.41 3.95
CA ASP A 33 -21.28 -14.08 3.34
C ASP A 33 -21.77 -13.02 4.36
N ALA A 34 -22.79 -13.35 5.14
CA ALA A 34 -23.28 -12.48 6.22
C ALA A 34 -22.19 -12.20 7.29
N LEU A 35 -21.43 -13.22 7.71
CA LEU A 35 -20.33 -13.05 8.66
C LEU A 35 -19.20 -12.16 8.11
N LEU A 36 -18.91 -12.28 6.83
CA LEU A 36 -17.93 -11.41 6.17
C LEU A 36 -18.46 -9.98 6.08
N GLY A 37 -19.72 -9.78 5.73
CA GLY A 37 -20.39 -8.48 5.73
C GLY A 37 -20.30 -7.80 7.10
N ASP A 38 -20.73 -8.48 8.17
CA ASP A 38 -20.65 -7.96 9.54
C ASP A 38 -19.21 -7.55 9.93
N ARG A 39 -18.22 -8.32 9.46
CA ARG A 39 -16.82 -7.99 9.75
C ARG A 39 -16.32 -6.77 9.00
N ILE A 40 -16.75 -6.61 7.76
CA ILE A 40 -16.47 -5.42 6.95
C ILE A 40 -17.10 -4.19 7.59
N ASP A 41 -18.39 -4.27 7.98
CA ASP A 41 -19.11 -3.18 8.62
C ASP A 41 -18.45 -2.73 9.93
N ARG A 42 -18.04 -3.68 10.77
CA ARG A 42 -17.30 -3.38 12.02
C ARG A 42 -15.96 -2.69 11.74
N LEU A 43 -15.25 -3.11 10.71
CA LEU A 43 -13.99 -2.48 10.31
C LEU A 43 -14.21 -1.06 9.77
N GLU A 44 -15.30 -0.84 9.03
CA GLU A 44 -15.67 0.49 8.54
C GLU A 44 -16.10 1.41 9.68
N GLN A 45 -16.89 0.94 10.63
CA GLN A 45 -17.23 1.70 11.83
C GLN A 45 -16.00 2.06 12.66
N SER A 46 -15.07 1.11 12.85
CA SER A 46 -13.82 1.37 13.56
C SER A 46 -12.94 2.41 12.82
N ARG A 47 -12.91 2.33 11.49
CA ARG A 47 -12.22 3.30 10.64
C ARG A 47 -12.84 4.68 10.80
N GLN A 48 -14.17 4.79 10.75
CA GLN A 48 -14.87 6.06 10.89
C GLN A 48 -14.60 6.70 12.27
N PHE A 49 -14.68 5.91 13.33
CA PHE A 49 -14.35 6.36 14.69
C PHE A 49 -12.91 6.92 14.78
N LEU A 50 -11.95 6.22 14.17
CA LEU A 50 -10.56 6.69 14.13
C LEU A 50 -10.43 8.01 13.37
N LEU A 51 -11.10 8.15 12.21
CA LEU A 51 -11.06 9.38 11.42
C LEU A 51 -11.67 10.58 12.16
N GLU A 52 -12.69 10.36 12.98
CA GLU A 52 -13.29 11.39 13.83
C GLU A 52 -12.40 11.78 15.02
N ALA A 53 -11.63 10.82 15.55
CA ALA A 53 -10.71 11.07 16.67
C ALA A 53 -9.38 11.70 16.24
N LEU A 54 -8.90 11.46 15.01
CA LEU A 54 -7.61 11.92 14.48
C LEU A 54 -7.40 13.44 14.59
N PRO A 55 -8.36 14.32 14.22
CA PRO A 55 -8.16 15.76 14.31
C PRO A 55 -7.85 16.25 15.74
N GLY A 56 -8.42 15.60 16.76
CA GLY A 56 -8.12 15.91 18.16
C GLY A 56 -6.72 15.47 18.60
N ILE A 57 -6.21 14.41 18.00
CA ILE A 57 -4.86 13.91 18.27
C ILE A 57 -3.83 14.76 17.51
N GLU A 58 -4.10 15.16 16.27
CA GLU A 58 -3.22 15.98 15.45
C GLU A 58 -3.10 17.41 15.98
N ALA A 59 -4.15 17.99 16.52
CA ALA A 59 -4.14 19.34 17.11
C ALA A 59 -3.20 19.46 18.35
N GLY A 60 -2.87 18.35 18.99
CA GLY A 60 -1.89 18.29 20.09
C GLY A 60 -0.44 18.06 19.63
N LEU A 61 -0.23 17.79 18.35
CA LEU A 61 1.09 17.58 17.77
C LEU A 61 1.48 18.81 16.94
N ASP A 62 1.98 19.84 17.63
CA ASP A 62 2.58 21.01 16.97
C ASP A 62 3.86 20.56 16.24
N THR A 63 3.71 20.03 15.00
CA THR A 63 4.78 19.33 14.31
C THR A 63 5.30 20.10 13.09
N VAL A 64 6.05 21.15 13.36
CA VAL A 64 7.06 21.68 12.42
C VAL A 64 8.28 20.75 12.37
N THR A 65 8.35 19.75 13.24
CA THR A 65 9.52 18.85 13.36
C THR A 65 9.52 17.82 12.25
N PRO A 66 10.53 17.75 11.38
CA PRO A 66 10.66 16.72 10.39
C PRO A 66 10.67 15.33 11.02
N LYS A 67 9.94 14.39 10.43
CA LYS A 67 9.90 12.98 10.87
C LYS A 67 10.64 12.12 9.88
N ILE A 68 11.52 11.25 10.38
CA ILE A 68 12.20 10.25 9.55
C ILE A 68 11.83 8.87 10.06
N ARG A 69 11.37 8.01 9.14
CA ARG A 69 11.08 6.61 9.42
C ARG A 69 11.94 5.73 8.55
N PHE A 70 12.60 4.76 9.15
CA PHE A 70 13.40 3.76 8.46
C PHE A 70 12.64 2.44 8.34
N PHE A 71 12.89 1.72 7.26
CA PHE A 71 12.24 0.47 6.94
C PHE A 71 13.31 -0.53 6.47
N GLU A 72 13.29 -1.72 7.05
CA GLU A 72 14.23 -2.80 6.76
C GLU A 72 13.47 -4.13 6.62
N GLY A 73 14.05 -5.06 5.91
CA GLY A 73 13.45 -6.36 5.66
C GLY A 73 12.21 -6.31 4.77
N GLU A 74 11.68 -7.48 4.45
CA GLU A 74 10.59 -7.62 3.47
C GLU A 74 9.32 -6.88 3.90
N ASP A 75 8.90 -7.07 5.15
CA ASP A 75 7.67 -6.44 5.67
C ASP A 75 7.82 -4.92 5.81
N GLY A 76 8.98 -4.43 6.27
CA GLY A 76 9.27 -3.02 6.37
C GLY A 76 9.25 -2.34 5.01
N MET A 77 9.86 -2.95 4.00
CA MET A 77 9.86 -2.43 2.64
C MET A 77 8.44 -2.40 2.04
N LYS A 78 7.61 -3.44 2.30
CA LYS A 78 6.19 -3.43 1.91
C LYS A 78 5.41 -2.32 2.62
N GLN A 79 5.70 -2.04 3.89
CA GLN A 79 5.07 -0.93 4.63
C GLN A 79 5.45 0.43 4.04
N LEU A 80 6.71 0.64 3.64
CA LEU A 80 7.14 1.85 2.96
C LEU A 80 6.31 2.12 1.70
N MET A 81 6.17 1.12 0.83
CA MET A 81 5.35 1.25 -0.39
C MET A 81 3.87 1.46 -0.08
N LYS A 82 3.35 0.89 1.01
CA LYS A 82 1.96 1.07 1.45
C LYS A 82 1.70 2.47 2.01
N ASP A 83 2.70 3.22 2.45
CA ASP A 83 2.51 4.59 2.97
C ASP A 83 1.82 5.50 1.95
N LEU A 84 2.14 5.35 0.67
CA LEU A 84 1.46 6.07 -0.40
C LEU A 84 -0.05 5.80 -0.45
N MET A 85 -0.49 4.62 -0.04
CA MET A 85 -1.91 4.22 -0.05
C MET A 85 -2.76 4.93 1.02
N TRP A 86 -2.16 5.70 1.91
CA TRP A 86 -2.88 6.56 2.86
C TRP A 86 -3.37 7.87 2.24
N HIS A 87 -3.02 8.13 0.97
CA HIS A 87 -3.39 9.34 0.25
C HIS A 87 -4.32 9.01 -0.92
N ASP A 88 -5.25 9.92 -1.22
CA ASP A 88 -6.15 9.82 -2.35
C ASP A 88 -5.91 11.00 -3.32
N GLY A 89 -5.90 10.72 -4.62
CA GLY A 89 -5.83 11.76 -5.66
C GLY A 89 -4.51 12.54 -5.73
N VAL A 90 -3.47 12.12 -4.99
CA VAL A 90 -2.19 12.83 -4.99
C VAL A 90 -1.40 12.59 -6.27
N VAL A 91 -0.55 13.57 -6.59
CA VAL A 91 0.46 13.44 -7.64
C VAL A 91 1.78 13.06 -7.00
N VAL A 92 2.41 12.03 -7.53
CA VAL A 92 3.71 11.51 -7.11
C VAL A 92 4.74 11.81 -8.20
N GLU A 93 5.84 12.45 -7.86
CA GLU A 93 7.01 12.48 -8.73
C GLU A 93 7.90 11.28 -8.42
N ALA A 94 8.22 10.47 -9.42
CA ALA A 94 8.96 9.24 -9.23
C ALA A 94 10.22 9.19 -10.11
N THR A 95 11.38 8.95 -9.49
CA THR A 95 12.53 8.35 -10.19
C THR A 95 12.54 6.86 -9.83
N TRP A 96 12.42 5.99 -10.83
CA TRP A 96 12.13 4.58 -10.59
C TRP A 96 13.23 3.67 -11.12
N ASN A 97 13.72 2.78 -10.28
CA ASN A 97 14.61 1.70 -10.68
C ASN A 97 13.83 0.39 -10.76
N ASP A 98 13.27 0.11 -11.92
CA ASP A 98 12.40 -1.06 -12.13
C ASP A 98 13.12 -2.40 -11.86
N VAL A 99 14.42 -2.47 -12.20
CA VAL A 99 15.23 -3.68 -11.98
C VAL A 99 15.36 -3.99 -10.48
N GLU A 100 15.68 -2.99 -9.66
CA GLU A 100 15.84 -3.20 -8.22
C GLU A 100 14.49 -3.40 -7.51
N ILE A 101 13.46 -2.68 -7.91
CA ILE A 101 12.12 -2.83 -7.34
C ILE A 101 11.58 -4.26 -7.54
N LYS A 102 11.77 -4.85 -8.72
CA LYS A 102 11.36 -6.23 -9.01
C LYS A 102 12.16 -7.30 -8.25
N LYS A 103 13.34 -6.96 -7.75
CA LYS A 103 14.11 -7.85 -6.88
C LYS A 103 13.66 -7.78 -5.42
N ILE A 104 13.18 -6.61 -4.97
CA ILE A 104 12.76 -6.35 -3.59
C ILE A 104 11.34 -6.83 -3.35
N TYR A 105 10.45 -6.63 -4.31
CA TYR A 105 9.03 -6.92 -4.18
C TYR A 105 8.59 -8.01 -5.14
N ASP A 106 7.78 -8.94 -4.65
CA ASP A 106 7.18 -9.96 -5.49
C ASP A 106 6.12 -9.37 -6.45
N SER A 107 5.86 -10.07 -7.55
CA SER A 107 4.94 -9.62 -8.60
C SER A 107 3.48 -9.48 -8.12
N ALA A 108 3.07 -10.27 -7.12
CA ALA A 108 1.73 -10.20 -6.56
C ALA A 108 1.53 -8.91 -5.76
N PHE A 109 2.52 -8.54 -4.92
CA PHE A 109 2.50 -7.29 -4.19
C PHE A 109 2.53 -6.07 -5.13
N LEU A 110 3.38 -6.08 -6.16
CA LEU A 110 3.48 -4.96 -7.11
C LEU A 110 2.17 -4.78 -7.90
N ARG A 111 1.51 -5.86 -8.29
CA ARG A 111 0.20 -5.82 -8.95
C ARG A 111 -0.85 -5.23 -8.02
N TRP A 112 -0.96 -5.75 -6.80
CA TRP A 112 -1.86 -5.24 -5.77
C TRP A 112 -1.64 -3.74 -5.52
N TRP A 113 -0.39 -3.31 -5.38
CA TRP A 113 -0.02 -1.92 -5.15
C TRP A 113 -0.46 -1.03 -6.31
N ASN A 114 -0.23 -1.46 -7.55
CA ASN A 114 -0.63 -0.71 -8.74
C ASN A 114 -2.16 -0.60 -8.87
N GLU A 115 -2.88 -1.69 -8.69
CA GLU A 115 -4.36 -1.69 -8.70
C GLU A 115 -4.92 -0.74 -7.63
N ARG A 116 -4.33 -0.77 -6.43
CA ARG A 116 -4.77 0.05 -5.31
C ARG A 116 -4.52 1.53 -5.57
N ARG A 117 -3.34 1.92 -6.10
CA ARG A 117 -3.06 3.31 -6.44
C ARG A 117 -3.98 3.86 -7.52
N VAL A 118 -4.28 3.05 -8.52
CA VAL A 118 -5.20 3.43 -9.62
C VAL A 118 -6.61 3.68 -9.06
N THR A 119 -7.12 2.79 -8.22
CA THR A 119 -8.41 2.94 -7.53
C THR A 119 -8.46 4.23 -6.70
N ARG A 120 -7.37 4.62 -6.06
CA ARG A 120 -7.23 5.86 -5.28
C ARG A 120 -6.90 7.09 -6.12
N LYS A 121 -6.87 6.96 -7.46
CA LYS A 121 -6.55 8.04 -8.41
C LYS A 121 -5.20 8.71 -8.12
N ILE A 122 -4.23 7.96 -7.62
CA ILE A 122 -2.87 8.41 -7.38
C ILE A 122 -2.14 8.45 -8.72
N LYS A 123 -1.78 9.64 -9.17
CA LYS A 123 -1.09 9.88 -10.43
C LYS A 123 0.41 9.83 -10.21
N ILE A 124 1.15 9.25 -11.16
CA ILE A 124 2.62 9.25 -11.09
C ILE A 124 3.19 10.02 -12.28
N THR A 125 4.05 10.98 -11.99
CA THR A 125 4.92 11.63 -12.95
C THR A 125 6.26 10.90 -12.93
N TRP A 126 6.49 10.07 -13.93
CA TRP A 126 7.70 9.27 -14.08
C TRP A 126 8.82 10.13 -14.66
N LEU A 127 9.87 10.38 -13.89
CA LEU A 127 11.05 11.10 -14.32
C LEU A 127 12.04 10.12 -14.94
N CYS A 128 12.25 10.22 -16.24
CA CYS A 128 13.10 9.32 -17.02
C CYS A 128 14.27 10.06 -17.65
N SER A 129 15.35 9.33 -17.95
CA SER A 129 16.47 9.85 -18.72
C SER A 129 16.04 10.19 -20.15
N LYS A 130 16.63 11.22 -20.75
CA LYS A 130 16.44 11.52 -22.17
C LYS A 130 16.87 10.32 -23.02
N GLY A 131 16.01 9.93 -23.97
CA GLY A 131 16.24 8.76 -24.80
C GLY A 131 15.64 7.45 -24.27
N THR A 132 15.05 7.46 -23.06
CA THR A 132 14.24 6.34 -22.58
C THR A 132 13.06 6.13 -23.54
N LYS A 133 12.97 4.95 -24.14
CA LYS A 133 11.90 4.61 -25.06
C LYS A 133 10.61 4.36 -24.25
N LYS A 134 9.44 4.53 -24.89
CA LYS A 134 8.16 4.14 -24.27
C LYS A 134 8.11 2.67 -23.85
N THR A 135 8.93 1.81 -24.48
CA THR A 135 9.09 0.40 -24.12
C THR A 135 9.80 0.18 -22.80
N ASP A 136 10.50 1.19 -22.29
CA ASP A 136 11.27 1.12 -21.05
C ASP A 136 10.50 1.75 -19.87
N THR A 137 9.19 1.98 -20.07
CA THR A 137 8.30 2.43 -18.99
C THR A 137 8.11 1.31 -17.97
N PRO A 138 7.96 1.65 -16.70
CA PRO A 138 7.63 0.64 -15.69
C PRO A 138 6.38 -0.15 -16.08
N ASP A 139 6.35 -1.44 -15.79
CA ASP A 139 5.20 -2.33 -16.07
C ASP A 139 3.89 -1.81 -15.45
N PHE A 140 4.00 -0.89 -14.50
CA PHE A 140 2.87 -0.28 -13.77
C PHE A 140 2.40 1.05 -14.38
N TYR A 141 2.96 1.46 -15.51
CA TYR A 141 2.56 2.68 -16.18
C TYR A 141 1.09 2.62 -16.64
N ASN A 142 0.30 3.58 -16.21
CA ASN A 142 -1.09 3.71 -16.60
C ASN A 142 -1.26 4.93 -17.52
N GLN A 143 -1.52 4.68 -18.80
CA GLN A 143 -1.63 5.74 -19.83
C GLN A 143 -2.69 6.80 -19.54
N SER A 144 -3.75 6.44 -18.81
CA SER A 144 -4.86 7.36 -18.50
C SER A 144 -4.59 8.19 -17.25
N LEU A 145 -3.61 7.82 -16.45
CA LEU A 145 -3.39 8.41 -15.13
C LEU A 145 -1.99 9.03 -15.00
N ASP A 146 -0.99 8.41 -15.62
CA ASP A 146 0.42 8.74 -15.40
C ASP A 146 0.98 9.64 -16.52
N THR A 147 2.03 10.36 -16.19
CA THR A 147 2.78 11.21 -17.12
C THR A 147 4.25 10.80 -17.13
N ILE A 148 4.89 10.86 -18.29
CA ILE A 148 6.33 10.65 -18.42
C ILE A 148 6.99 11.99 -18.73
N VAL A 149 7.98 12.35 -17.95
CA VAL A 149 8.82 13.54 -18.17
C VAL A 149 10.26 13.08 -18.39
N SER A 150 10.80 13.40 -19.57
CA SER A 150 12.19 13.09 -19.91
C SER A 150 13.08 14.28 -19.62
N THR A 151 14.20 14.05 -18.94
CA THR A 151 15.20 15.08 -18.63
C THR A 151 16.61 14.58 -18.90
N GLU A 152 17.50 15.51 -19.28
CA GLU A 152 18.93 15.19 -19.55
C GLU A 152 19.72 14.90 -18.27
N ASN A 153 19.22 15.36 -17.12
CA ASN A 153 19.97 15.36 -15.88
C ASN A 153 19.76 14.08 -15.04
N ILE A 154 18.87 13.18 -15.44
CA ILE A 154 18.63 11.93 -14.72
C ILE A 154 19.37 10.80 -15.41
N LYS A 155 20.45 10.32 -14.74
CA LYS A 155 21.05 9.02 -15.04
C LYS A 155 20.16 7.92 -14.46
N GLN A 156 20.37 6.66 -14.86
CA GLN A 156 19.67 5.54 -14.27
C GLN A 156 19.77 5.61 -12.74
N PRO A 157 18.67 5.74 -12.01
CA PRO A 157 18.73 5.98 -10.57
C PRO A 157 19.20 4.71 -9.85
N LEU A 158 20.12 4.87 -8.90
CA LEU A 158 20.56 3.78 -8.02
C LEU A 158 19.45 3.43 -7.01
N MET A 159 18.67 4.43 -6.60
CA MET A 159 17.56 4.28 -5.68
C MET A 159 16.25 4.72 -6.35
N THR A 160 15.16 4.07 -5.99
CA THR A 160 13.83 4.59 -6.31
C THR A 160 13.48 5.71 -5.33
N ARG A 161 12.98 6.83 -5.86
CA ARG A 161 12.51 7.97 -5.06
C ARG A 161 11.08 8.31 -5.45
N LEU A 162 10.23 8.48 -4.43
CA LEU A 162 8.85 8.93 -4.58
C LEU A 162 8.66 10.21 -3.77
N VAL A 163 8.16 11.27 -4.41
CA VAL A 163 7.87 12.55 -3.76
C VAL A 163 6.37 12.80 -3.84
N TYR A 164 5.69 12.88 -2.70
CA TYR A 164 4.24 13.01 -2.62
C TYR A 164 3.81 13.72 -1.33
N ALA A 165 2.68 14.38 -1.35
CA ALA A 165 2.17 15.17 -0.21
C ALA A 165 3.29 16.06 0.39
N ASN A 166 3.68 15.86 1.65
CA ASN A 166 4.82 16.47 2.32
C ASN A 166 5.96 15.46 2.58
N LYS A 167 6.02 14.37 1.82
CA LYS A 167 6.91 13.22 2.04
C LYS A 167 7.85 12.98 0.87
N VAL A 168 9.02 12.45 1.19
CA VAL A 168 9.97 11.86 0.25
C VAL A 168 10.30 10.45 0.73
N ALA A 169 9.95 9.46 -0.07
CA ALA A 169 10.30 8.07 0.17
C ALA A 169 11.47 7.67 -0.74
N CYS A 170 12.46 7.01 -0.16
CA CYS A 170 13.61 6.46 -0.86
C CYS A 170 13.71 4.97 -0.59
N ILE A 171 13.96 4.20 -1.66
CA ILE A 171 14.10 2.74 -1.63
C ILE A 171 15.45 2.41 -2.24
N SER A 172 16.32 1.77 -1.47
CA SER A 172 17.65 1.34 -1.89
C SER A 172 17.60 0.12 -2.82
N SER A 173 18.77 -0.32 -3.28
CA SER A 173 18.90 -1.58 -4.01
C SER A 173 18.62 -2.79 -3.11
N GLN A 174 18.34 -3.94 -3.71
CA GLN A 174 18.20 -5.20 -2.96
C GLN A 174 19.43 -5.52 -2.11
N LYS A 175 20.63 -5.11 -2.56
CA LYS A 175 21.89 -5.36 -1.85
C LYS A 175 21.94 -4.65 -0.49
N GLU A 176 21.45 -3.42 -0.41
CA GLU A 176 21.42 -2.62 0.81
C GLU A 176 20.14 -2.88 1.61
N ALA A 177 19.04 -3.22 0.94
CA ALA A 177 17.77 -3.70 1.49
C ALA A 177 17.17 -2.81 2.57
N PHE A 178 17.23 -1.48 2.40
CA PHE A 178 16.63 -0.52 3.29
C PHE A 178 15.83 0.56 2.53
N GLY A 179 14.95 1.22 3.23
CA GLY A 179 14.26 2.40 2.74
C GLY A 179 13.96 3.37 3.87
N PHE A 180 13.62 4.59 3.52
CA PHE A 180 13.23 5.59 4.49
C PHE A 180 12.20 6.55 3.91
N ILE A 181 11.40 7.16 4.79
CA ILE A 181 10.48 8.24 4.47
C ILE A 181 10.85 9.44 5.34
N VAL A 182 11.10 10.57 4.68
CA VAL A 182 11.23 11.87 5.32
C VAL A 182 9.91 12.63 5.14
N GLU A 183 9.27 12.98 6.23
CA GLU A 183 8.10 13.84 6.25
C GLU A 183 8.54 15.26 6.63
N SER A 184 8.66 16.12 5.61
CA SER A 184 9.11 17.51 5.75
C SER A 184 8.73 18.29 4.49
N ALA A 185 7.98 19.37 4.67
CA ALA A 185 7.58 20.22 3.56
C ALA A 185 8.79 20.88 2.85
N GLU A 186 9.79 21.27 3.62
CA GLU A 186 11.02 21.89 3.08
C GLU A 186 11.85 20.86 2.29
N PHE A 187 12.06 19.68 2.87
CA PHE A 187 12.79 18.60 2.19
C PHE A 187 12.05 18.14 0.93
N LYS A 188 10.72 18.01 1.01
CA LYS A 188 9.89 17.72 -0.17
C LYS A 188 10.08 18.77 -1.25
N LYS A 189 10.02 20.06 -0.90
CA LYS A 189 10.20 21.18 -1.85
C LYS A 189 11.59 21.13 -2.50
N LEU A 190 12.64 20.85 -1.72
CA LEU A 190 14.00 20.68 -2.25
C LEU A 190 14.07 19.53 -3.26
N GLN A 191 13.41 18.43 -2.98
CA GLN A 191 13.42 17.22 -3.83
C GLN A 191 12.54 17.33 -5.09
N SER A 192 11.52 18.19 -5.08
CA SER A 192 10.67 18.46 -6.26
C SER A 192 11.28 19.47 -7.24
N LEU A 193 12.40 20.10 -6.91
CA LEU A 193 13.09 21.07 -7.78
C LEU A 193 14.13 20.41 -8.71
N ILE A 194 14.25 19.09 -8.67
CA ILE A 194 15.12 18.29 -9.54
C ILE A 194 14.34 17.77 -10.73
#